data_d59a3e95c2dcfd95ac8087d5c370d07c
#
_entry.id   d59a3e95c2dcfd95ac8087d5c370d07c
#
_cell.length_a   1.000
_cell.length_b   1.000
_cell.length_c   1.000
_cell.angle_alpha   90.00
_cell.angle_beta   90.00
_cell.angle_gamma   90.00
#
_symmetry.space_group_name_H-M   'P 1'
#
loop_
_entity.id
_entity.type
_entity.pdbx_description
1 polymer ?
#
loop_
_entity_poly.entity_id
_entity_poly.type
_entity_poly.pdbx_seq_one_letter_code
_entity_poly.pdbx_strand_id
1 'polypeptide(L)'
;MSSNMHELVIHERTVDELEWHDICPIDYAVPGTGVAALVNGEQIAIVRTSEGALAALSNFDPFSKAFVIARGIVGDRAGVAKIASPIYKQSFSLATGECLDDPSVRLTVYPIRVSSGRIQVALPPRAL
;
A
#
# COMPACT_ATOMS: atom_id res chain seq x y z
N MET A 1 10.56 -11.42 -28.08
CA MET A 1 10.69 -10.97 -27.87
C MET A 1 10.72 -10.43 -27.51
N SER A 2 10.61 -10.25 -27.35
CA SER A 2 10.73 -9.64 -27.22
C SER A 2 11.27 -8.97 -26.49
N SER A 3 11.75 -8.90 -26.35
CA SER A 3 12.69 -8.24 -25.62
C SER A 3 12.63 -6.77 -25.64
N ASN A 4 12.15 -6.24 -26.58
CA ASN A 4 12.01 -4.84 -26.59
C ASN A 4 11.20 -4.30 -25.49
N MET A 5 10.32 -5.09 -24.95
CA MET A 5 9.46 -4.64 -23.90
C MET A 5 10.22 -4.27 -22.67
N HIS A 6 11.37 -4.87 -22.48
CA HIS A 6 12.13 -4.53 -21.30
C HIS A 6 12.57 -3.10 -21.30
N GLU A 7 12.95 -2.63 -22.42
CA GLU A 7 13.47 -1.30 -22.47
C GLU A 7 12.44 -0.28 -22.22
N LEU A 8 11.20 -0.60 -22.55
CA LEU A 8 10.14 0.35 -22.39
C LEU A 8 9.73 0.52 -20.96
N VAL A 9 10.11 -0.40 -20.09
CA VAL A 9 9.68 -0.32 -18.71
C VAL A 9 10.80 -0.02 -17.77
N ILE A 10 11.84 0.63 -18.25
CA ILE A 10 12.94 1.01 -17.39
C ILE A 10 12.48 1.83 -16.21
N HIS A 11 11.55 2.75 -16.43
CA HIS A 11 11.10 3.66 -15.40
C HIS A 11 9.85 3.18 -14.70
N GLU A 12 9.23 2.11 -15.21
CA GLU A 12 8.01 1.57 -14.65
C GLU A 12 8.14 0.07 -14.62
N ARG A 13 7.51 -0.54 -13.64
CA ARG A 13 7.49 -1.99 -13.54
C ARG A 13 6.15 -2.50 -13.99
N THR A 14 6.15 -3.53 -14.83
CA THR A 14 4.90 -4.19 -15.17
C THR A 14 4.57 -5.16 -14.07
N VAL A 15 3.34 -5.66 -14.07
CA VAL A 15 2.93 -6.65 -13.09
C VAL A 15 3.82 -7.88 -13.17
N ASP A 16 4.30 -8.22 -14.38
CA ASP A 16 5.15 -9.41 -14.55
C ASP A 16 6.52 -9.24 -13.91
N GLU A 17 6.95 -8.01 -13.68
CA GLU A 17 8.24 -7.75 -13.06
C GLU A 17 8.14 -7.63 -11.56
N LEU A 18 6.96 -7.78 -10.98
CA LEU A 18 6.78 -7.70 -9.55
C LEU A 18 6.84 -9.10 -8.97
N GLU A 19 7.28 -9.17 -7.72
CA GLU A 19 7.31 -10.42 -6.98
C GLU A 19 6.26 -10.38 -5.90
N TRP A 20 5.49 -11.45 -5.78
CA TRP A 20 4.49 -11.56 -4.73
C TRP A 20 5.14 -12.09 -3.46
N HIS A 21 4.87 -11.40 -2.37
CA HIS A 21 5.38 -11.76 -1.06
C HIS A 21 4.24 -12.14 -0.15
N ASP A 22 4.38 -13.27 0.51
CA ASP A 22 3.39 -13.75 1.47
C ASP A 22 3.57 -12.95 2.76
N ILE A 23 2.50 -12.34 3.24
CA ILE A 23 2.58 -11.44 4.39
C ILE A 23 2.07 -12.11 5.66
N CYS A 24 0.77 -12.48 5.66
CA CYS A 24 0.14 -13.01 6.87
C CYS A 24 -1.21 -13.61 6.52
N PRO A 25 -1.79 -14.38 7.44
CA PRO A 25 -3.18 -14.81 7.28
C PRO A 25 -4.10 -13.59 7.22
N ILE A 26 -5.17 -13.71 6.45
CA ILE A 26 -6.09 -12.59 6.28
C ILE A 26 -6.70 -12.14 7.62
N ASP A 27 -6.81 -13.06 8.56
CA ASP A 27 -7.40 -12.72 9.86
C ASP A 27 -6.56 -11.74 10.67
N TYR A 28 -5.29 -11.59 10.33
CA TYR A 28 -4.45 -10.61 11.00
C TYR A 28 -4.80 -9.18 10.61
N ALA A 29 -5.47 -9.01 9.47
CA ALA A 29 -5.90 -7.69 9.02
C ALA A 29 -7.35 -7.47 9.50
N VAL A 30 -7.50 -6.86 10.66
CA VAL A 30 -8.81 -6.63 11.25
C VAL A 30 -9.52 -5.54 10.45
N PRO A 31 -10.80 -5.75 10.07
CA PRO A 31 -11.53 -4.72 9.31
C PRO A 31 -11.54 -3.38 10.04
N GLY A 32 -11.32 -2.31 9.29
CA GLY A 32 -11.28 -0.96 9.83
C GLY A 32 -9.95 -0.57 10.41
N THR A 33 -8.90 -1.37 10.23
CA THR A 33 -7.59 -1.08 10.81
C THR A 33 -6.48 -1.32 9.80
N GLY A 34 -5.26 -0.93 10.19
CA GLY A 34 -4.05 -1.20 9.43
C GLY A 34 -3.05 -1.98 10.25
N VAL A 35 -2.17 -2.68 9.56
CA VAL A 35 -1.08 -3.40 10.19
C VAL A 35 0.17 -3.18 9.33
N ALA A 36 1.33 -3.03 9.97
CA ALA A 36 2.58 -2.78 9.27
C ALA A 36 3.30 -4.09 8.98
N ALA A 37 3.91 -4.15 7.81
CA ALA A 37 4.73 -5.28 7.40
C ALA A 37 6.06 -4.77 6.84
N LEU A 38 7.11 -5.53 7.05
CA LEU A 38 8.42 -5.20 6.49
C LEU A 38 8.73 -6.22 5.39
N VAL A 39 8.88 -5.73 4.17
CA VAL A 39 9.10 -6.59 3.01
C VAL A 39 10.23 -6.00 2.18
N ASN A 40 11.31 -6.74 2.01
CA ASN A 40 12.49 -6.29 1.25
C ASN A 40 12.97 -4.91 1.68
N GLY A 41 12.93 -4.64 2.99
CA GLY A 41 13.38 -3.36 3.51
C GLY A 41 12.35 -2.25 3.43
N GLU A 42 11.19 -2.51 2.83
CA GLU A 42 10.11 -1.53 2.71
C GLU A 42 9.10 -1.75 3.81
N GLN A 43 8.72 -0.67 4.48
CA GLN A 43 7.63 -0.75 5.46
C GLN A 43 6.32 -0.47 4.74
N ILE A 44 5.42 -1.42 4.79
CA ILE A 44 4.16 -1.36 4.06
C ILE A 44 3.01 -1.41 5.05
N ALA A 45 2.04 -0.52 4.87
CA ALA A 45 0.81 -0.55 5.65
C ALA A 45 -0.20 -1.41 4.90
N ILE A 46 -0.68 -2.46 5.53
CA ILE A 46 -1.76 -3.29 5.03
C ILE A 46 -3.02 -2.79 5.71
N VAL A 47 -3.96 -2.28 4.92
CA VAL A 47 -5.16 -1.64 5.45
C VAL A 47 -6.39 -2.42 4.99
N ARG A 48 -7.32 -2.67 5.91
CA ARG A 48 -8.55 -3.33 5.58
C ARG A 48 -9.72 -2.41 5.91
N THR A 49 -10.58 -2.15 4.93
CA THR A 49 -11.73 -1.30 5.17
C THR A 49 -12.76 -2.03 6.04
N SER A 50 -13.74 -1.28 6.57
CA SER A 50 -14.82 -1.90 7.34
C SER A 50 -15.58 -2.92 6.54
N GLU A 51 -15.66 -2.73 5.21
CA GLU A 51 -16.34 -3.65 4.32
C GLU A 51 -15.48 -4.84 3.92
N GLY A 52 -14.22 -4.85 4.33
CA GLY A 52 -13.34 -5.98 4.09
C GLY A 52 -12.38 -5.83 2.92
N ALA A 53 -12.42 -4.73 2.19
CA ALA A 53 -11.49 -4.52 1.08
C ALA A 53 -10.08 -4.27 1.62
N LEU A 54 -9.08 -4.68 0.85
CA LEU A 54 -7.68 -4.58 1.25
C LEU A 54 -6.93 -3.57 0.40
N ALA A 55 -5.97 -2.89 1.01
CA ALA A 55 -5.06 -1.99 0.32
C ALA A 55 -3.68 -2.10 0.95
N ALA A 56 -2.65 -1.85 0.15
CA ALA A 56 -1.28 -1.84 0.62
C ALA A 56 -0.63 -0.54 0.17
N LEU A 57 -0.09 0.22 1.12
CA LEU A 57 0.54 1.50 0.83
C LEU A 57 1.84 1.61 1.61
N SER A 58 2.69 2.55 1.20
CA SER A 58 3.87 2.88 2.00
C SER A 58 3.44 3.26 3.40
N ASN A 59 4.16 2.76 4.40
CA ASN A 59 3.88 3.09 5.79
C ASN A 59 4.49 4.44 6.19
N PHE A 60 5.25 5.07 5.30
CA PHE A 60 5.95 6.31 5.59
C PHE A 60 5.02 7.50 5.35
N ASP A 61 4.82 8.32 6.38
CA ASP A 61 4.05 9.56 6.29
C ASP A 61 5.02 10.68 5.90
N PRO A 62 4.90 11.22 4.67
CA PRO A 62 5.86 12.24 4.21
C PRO A 62 5.71 13.58 4.92
N PHE A 63 4.58 13.82 5.60
CA PHE A 63 4.38 15.07 6.33
C PHE A 63 5.08 15.03 7.68
N SER A 64 4.92 13.93 8.41
CA SER A 64 5.53 13.78 9.74
C SER A 64 6.90 13.16 9.68
N LYS A 65 7.27 12.56 8.53
CA LYS A 65 8.53 11.85 8.34
C LYS A 65 8.64 10.64 9.27
N ALA A 66 7.52 10.01 9.57
CA ALA A 66 7.48 8.85 10.46
C ALA A 66 6.76 7.68 9.78
N PHE A 67 7.09 6.46 10.20
CA PHE A 67 6.49 5.25 9.65
C PHE A 67 5.25 4.91 10.49
N VAL A 68 4.14 5.58 10.23
CA VAL A 68 2.97 5.52 11.10
C VAL A 68 1.64 5.32 10.36
N ILE A 69 1.66 5.18 9.04
CA ILE A 69 0.40 5.14 8.27
C ILE A 69 -0.49 3.98 8.76
N ALA A 70 0.08 2.82 9.07
CA ALA A 70 -0.71 1.67 9.53
C ALA A 70 -1.46 1.95 10.81
N ARG A 71 -1.05 2.95 11.58
CA ARG A 71 -1.72 3.33 12.82
C ARG A 71 -2.80 4.39 12.60
N GLY A 72 -3.06 4.74 11.36
CA GLY A 72 -4.02 5.78 11.04
C GLY A 72 -5.46 5.34 11.21
N ILE A 73 -6.36 6.27 10.97
CA ILE A 73 -7.78 6.04 11.10
C ILE A 73 -8.36 5.76 9.72
N VAL A 74 -8.94 4.57 9.57
CA VAL A 74 -9.55 4.14 8.31
C VAL A 74 -10.97 4.68 8.24
N GLY A 75 -11.37 5.16 7.09
CA GLY A 75 -12.72 5.66 6.90
C GLY A 75 -12.94 6.00 5.43
N ASP A 76 -13.86 6.94 5.19
CA ASP A 76 -14.05 7.43 3.83
C ASP A 76 -14.32 8.93 3.84
N ARG A 77 -14.07 9.58 2.72
CA ARG A 77 -14.41 10.98 2.51
C ARG A 77 -15.13 11.06 1.18
N ALA A 78 -16.41 11.39 1.24
CA ALA A 78 -17.24 11.52 0.04
C ALA A 78 -17.14 10.29 -0.86
N GLY A 79 -17.17 9.11 -0.26
CA GLY A 79 -17.14 7.85 -1.00
C GLY A 79 -15.75 7.34 -1.34
N VAL A 80 -14.69 8.08 -1.00
CA VAL A 80 -13.32 7.64 -1.26
C VAL A 80 -12.78 6.98 0.00
N ALA A 81 -12.45 5.70 -0.09
CA ALA A 81 -11.85 4.98 1.04
C ALA A 81 -10.49 5.58 1.33
N LYS A 82 -10.20 5.85 2.59
CA LYS A 82 -8.99 6.57 2.97
C LYS A 82 -8.44 6.09 4.29
N ILE A 83 -7.18 6.48 4.56
CA ILE A 83 -6.60 6.37 5.89
C ILE A 83 -6.00 7.73 6.26
N ALA A 84 -6.27 8.18 7.47
CA ALA A 84 -5.75 9.46 7.96
C ALA A 84 -4.55 9.20 8.86
N SER A 85 -3.46 9.91 8.62
CA SER A 85 -2.27 9.78 9.46
C SER A 85 -2.60 10.16 10.90
N PRO A 86 -2.05 9.43 11.87
CA PRO A 86 -2.34 9.72 13.27
C PRO A 86 -1.67 11.00 13.75
N ILE A 87 -0.67 11.51 13.03
CA ILE A 87 0.11 12.66 13.52
C ILE A 87 -0.50 13.97 13.05
N TYR A 88 -0.51 14.23 11.74
CA TYR A 88 -1.05 15.49 11.24
C TYR A 88 -2.42 15.34 10.59
N LYS A 89 -2.97 14.14 10.60
CA LYS A 89 -4.35 13.87 10.15
C LYS A 89 -4.58 14.03 8.66
N GLN A 90 -3.55 14.15 7.84
CA GLN A 90 -3.76 14.14 6.40
C GLN A 90 -4.31 12.79 5.97
N SER A 91 -5.24 12.82 5.03
CA SER A 91 -5.91 11.61 4.53
C SER A 91 -5.34 11.20 3.19
N PHE A 92 -5.17 9.90 3.01
CA PHE A 92 -4.64 9.33 1.76
C PHE A 92 -5.63 8.35 1.20
N SER A 93 -5.88 8.43 -0.11
CA SER A 93 -6.75 7.50 -0.80
C SER A 93 -6.15 6.10 -0.75
N LEU A 94 -6.94 5.10 -0.37
CA LEU A 94 -6.44 3.73 -0.34
C LEU A 94 -6.26 3.17 -1.75
N ALA A 95 -7.01 3.70 -2.72
CA ALA A 95 -6.91 3.22 -4.10
C ALA A 95 -5.71 3.77 -4.83
N THR A 96 -5.39 5.06 -4.61
CA THR A 96 -4.36 5.72 -5.41
C THR A 96 -3.16 6.19 -4.60
N GLY A 97 -3.29 6.28 -3.28
CA GLY A 97 -2.25 6.83 -2.42
C GLY A 97 -2.22 8.35 -2.39
N GLU A 98 -3.06 9.00 -3.21
CA GLU A 98 -3.05 10.45 -3.27
C GLU A 98 -3.52 11.06 -1.97
N CYS A 99 -2.82 12.10 -1.49
CA CYS A 99 -3.27 12.82 -0.32
C CYS A 99 -4.48 13.66 -0.68
N LEU A 100 -5.59 13.44 0.02
CA LEU A 100 -6.84 14.15 -0.29
C LEU A 100 -6.79 15.61 0.17
N ASP A 101 -5.83 15.95 1.02
CA ASP A 101 -5.65 17.30 1.51
C ASP A 101 -4.58 18.06 0.72
N ASP A 102 -3.76 17.35 -0.05
CA ASP A 102 -2.70 17.96 -0.86
C ASP A 102 -2.39 17.03 -2.03
N PRO A 103 -3.03 17.23 -3.18
CA PRO A 103 -2.88 16.31 -4.30
C PRO A 103 -1.47 16.19 -4.88
N SER A 104 -0.57 17.08 -4.49
CA SER A 104 0.81 16.98 -4.95
C SER A 104 1.59 15.90 -4.20
N VAL A 105 1.03 15.36 -3.12
CA VAL A 105 1.67 14.35 -2.28
C VAL A 105 0.96 13.03 -2.47
N ARG A 106 1.72 11.95 -2.61
CA ARG A 106 1.17 10.63 -2.88
C ARG A 106 2.00 9.58 -2.20
N LEU A 107 1.34 8.60 -1.57
CA LEU A 107 2.00 7.41 -1.07
C LEU A 107 2.09 6.37 -2.18
N THR A 108 3.15 5.58 -2.18
CA THR A 108 3.22 4.42 -3.07
C THR A 108 2.14 3.43 -2.69
N VAL A 109 1.46 2.88 -3.69
CA VAL A 109 0.46 1.85 -3.52
C VAL A 109 0.99 0.57 -4.16
N TYR A 110 0.78 -0.56 -3.50
CA TYR A 110 1.27 -1.86 -3.96
C TYR A 110 0.10 -2.76 -4.30
N PRO A 111 0.22 -3.61 -5.33
CA PRO A 111 -0.81 -4.60 -5.61
C PRO A 111 -0.94 -5.55 -4.41
N ILE A 112 -2.18 -5.93 -4.10
CA ILE A 112 -2.47 -6.79 -2.97
C ILE A 112 -3.51 -7.81 -3.39
N ARG A 113 -3.39 -9.03 -2.87
CA ARG A 113 -4.35 -10.09 -3.17
C ARG A 113 -4.44 -11.05 -1.99
N VAL A 114 -5.47 -11.88 -2.02
CA VAL A 114 -5.61 -12.97 -1.06
C VAL A 114 -5.45 -14.27 -1.85
N SER A 115 -4.61 -15.17 -1.35
CA SER A 115 -4.40 -16.47 -1.95
C SER A 115 -4.38 -17.49 -0.84
N SER A 116 -5.30 -18.45 -0.91
CA SER A 116 -5.41 -19.52 0.10
C SER A 116 -5.49 -18.96 1.52
N GLY A 117 -6.29 -17.92 1.69
CA GLY A 117 -6.52 -17.33 3.01
C GLY A 117 -5.39 -16.46 3.51
N ARG A 118 -4.41 -16.15 2.67
CA ARG A 118 -3.26 -15.34 3.08
C ARG A 118 -3.15 -14.09 2.22
N ILE A 119 -2.73 -13.00 2.85
CA ILE A 119 -2.51 -11.73 2.17
C ILE A 119 -1.14 -11.76 1.51
N GLN A 120 -1.10 -11.37 0.24
CA GLN A 120 0.13 -11.25 -0.52
C GLN A 120 0.21 -9.87 -1.13
N VAL A 121 1.41 -9.30 -1.16
CA VAL A 121 1.68 -7.97 -1.71
C VAL A 121 2.81 -8.09 -2.73
N ALA A 122 2.67 -7.39 -3.84
CA ALA A 122 3.68 -7.44 -4.90
C ALA A 122 4.59 -6.23 -4.83
N LEU A 123 5.89 -6.48 -4.90
CA LEU A 123 6.92 -5.45 -4.92
C LEU A 123 7.89 -5.74 -6.05
N PRO A 124 8.61 -4.71 -6.53
CA PRO A 124 9.70 -4.96 -7.46
C PRO A 124 10.76 -5.85 -6.82
N PRO A 125 11.52 -6.59 -7.61
CA PRO A 125 12.64 -7.35 -7.07
C PRO A 125 13.59 -6.43 -6.33
N ARG A 126 14.21 -6.96 -5.29
CA ARG A 126 15.13 -6.16 -4.49
C ARG A 126 16.36 -5.84 -5.33
N ALA A 127 16.78 -4.57 -5.26
CA ALA A 127 17.97 -4.15 -5.97
C ALA A 127 19.19 -4.75 -5.32
N LEU A 128 20.19 -5.07 -6.14
CA LEU A 128 21.45 -5.64 -5.66
C LEU A 128 22.52 -4.58 -5.50
#